data_48173ef358ace1e9d58167b5ef9dc857
#
_entry.id   48173ef358ace1e9d58167b5ef9dc857
#
_cell.length_a   1.000
_cell.length_b   1.000
_cell.length_c   1.000
_cell.angle_alpha   90.00
_cell.angle_beta   90.00
_cell.angle_gamma   90.00
#
_symmetry.space_group_name_H-M   'P 1'
#
loop_
_entity.id
_entity.type
_entity.pdbx_description
1 polymer ?
#
loop_
_entity_poly.entity_id
_entity_poly.type
_entity_poly.pdbx_seq_one_letter_code
_entity_poly.pdbx_strand_id
1 'polypeptide(L)'
;MKSSVITFPGSNCDRDMDVALKKFGFKNIDNDVLKFHIAHNEGNYFCTKDQLKEIQDNEQVAINYCDKEGSIEEKFNPNGSIKNIAGIFNKKKNVLGMMPHPERMIDPSISGEDGSLFFNNLINNLK
;
A
#
# COMPACT_ATOMS: atom_id res chain seq x y z
N MET A 1 2.17 -17.55 11.03
CA MET A 1 1.34 -16.88 9.99
C MET A 1 1.56 -17.57 8.65
N LYS A 2 0.53 -17.66 7.80
CA LYS A 2 0.65 -18.17 6.43
C LYS A 2 0.41 -17.01 5.47
N SER A 3 1.28 -16.83 4.50
CA SER A 3 1.11 -15.86 3.41
C SER A 3 1.05 -16.60 2.07
N SER A 4 0.38 -16.01 1.08
CA SER A 4 0.29 -16.53 -0.27
C SER A 4 0.46 -15.39 -1.26
N VAL A 5 1.28 -15.60 -2.29
CA VAL A 5 1.39 -14.73 -3.45
C VAL A 5 0.58 -15.36 -4.58
N ILE A 6 -0.39 -14.63 -5.09
CA ILE A 6 -1.23 -15.07 -6.21
C ILE A 6 -0.75 -14.32 -7.46
N THR A 7 -0.24 -15.08 -8.42
CA THR A 7 0.23 -14.55 -9.71
C THR A 7 -0.88 -14.59 -10.74
N PHE A 8 -1.15 -13.46 -11.38
CA PHE A 8 -2.05 -13.36 -12.52
C PHE A 8 -1.28 -13.08 -13.81
N PRO A 9 -1.80 -13.44 -14.98
CA PRO A 9 -1.23 -13.00 -16.25
C PRO A 9 -1.14 -11.47 -16.28
N GLY A 10 0.09 -10.94 -16.45
CA GLY A 10 0.37 -9.50 -16.40
C GLY A 10 0.80 -8.96 -15.03
N SER A 11 0.93 -9.79 -13.99
CA SER A 11 1.55 -9.41 -12.71
C SER A 11 3.00 -8.99 -12.92
N ASN A 12 3.40 -7.84 -12.34
CA ASN A 12 4.75 -7.29 -12.52
C ASN A 12 5.69 -7.56 -11.34
N CYS A 13 5.18 -7.78 -10.14
CA CYS A 13 5.95 -7.74 -8.89
C CYS A 13 5.67 -8.94 -7.97
N ASP A 14 5.12 -10.02 -8.47
CA ASP A 14 4.84 -11.26 -7.74
C ASP A 14 6.11 -11.87 -7.12
N ARG A 15 7.23 -11.88 -7.87
CA ARG A 15 8.53 -12.34 -7.38
C ARG A 15 9.08 -11.43 -6.27
N ASP A 16 8.98 -10.12 -6.43
CA ASP A 16 9.46 -9.16 -5.45
C ASP A 16 8.67 -9.28 -4.15
N MET A 17 7.35 -9.48 -4.24
CA MET A 17 6.48 -9.74 -3.11
C MET A 17 6.82 -11.06 -2.39
N ASP A 18 7.09 -12.15 -3.12
CA ASP A 18 7.50 -13.44 -2.53
C ASP A 18 8.83 -13.31 -1.77
N VAL A 19 9.81 -12.60 -2.34
CA VAL A 19 11.09 -12.30 -1.68
C VAL A 19 10.89 -11.44 -0.45
N ALA A 20 10.06 -10.40 -0.52
CA ALA A 20 9.74 -9.53 0.60
C ALA A 20 9.12 -10.34 1.75
N LEU A 21 8.07 -11.11 1.51
CA LEU A 21 7.39 -11.91 2.52
C LEU A 21 8.31 -12.95 3.21
N LYS A 22 9.35 -13.41 2.54
CA LYS A 22 10.36 -14.34 3.12
C LYS A 22 11.40 -13.65 4.00
N LYS A 23 11.65 -12.34 3.80
CA LYS A 23 12.73 -11.58 4.45
C LYS A 23 12.35 -11.08 5.86
N PHE A 24 11.07 -11.02 6.23
CA PHE A 24 10.62 -10.28 7.40
C PHE A 24 10.71 -10.97 8.76
N GLY A 25 11.45 -10.30 9.68
CA GLY A 25 11.35 -10.43 11.12
C GLY A 25 10.74 -9.16 11.74
N PHE A 26 10.16 -9.28 12.92
CA PHE A 26 9.32 -8.24 13.57
C PHE A 26 10.10 -7.10 14.20
N LYS A 27 9.71 -5.84 13.93
CA LYS A 27 10.11 -4.63 14.70
C LYS A 27 8.96 -3.61 14.72
N ASN A 28 8.83 -2.85 15.80
CA ASN A 28 7.86 -1.75 15.94
C ASN A 28 8.25 -0.52 15.14
N ILE A 29 7.26 0.22 14.62
CA ILE A 29 7.46 1.43 13.81
C ILE A 29 6.47 2.52 14.17
N ASP A 30 6.98 3.76 14.27
CA ASP A 30 6.23 4.97 14.62
C ASP A 30 6.17 5.99 13.46
N ASN A 31 6.20 5.56 12.20
CA ASN A 31 6.13 6.46 11.06
C ASN A 31 4.80 6.32 10.30
N ASP A 32 4.02 7.41 10.28
CA ASP A 32 2.74 7.49 9.55
C ASP A 32 2.91 7.78 8.05
N VAL A 33 4.08 8.29 7.63
CA VAL A 33 4.39 8.61 6.22
C VAL A 33 5.54 7.73 5.74
N LEU A 34 5.27 6.98 4.66
CA LEU A 34 6.22 6.06 4.04
C LEU A 34 6.37 6.39 2.56
N LYS A 35 7.59 6.22 2.03
CA LYS A 35 7.91 6.43 0.62
C LYS A 35 7.92 5.09 -0.11
N PHE A 36 7.14 4.98 -1.19
CA PHE A 36 7.10 3.80 -2.03
C PHE A 36 7.30 4.12 -3.50
N HIS A 37 7.85 3.17 -4.24
CA HIS A 37 7.80 3.19 -5.69
C HIS A 37 6.37 2.94 -6.17
N ILE A 38 6.00 3.61 -7.26
CA ILE A 38 4.76 3.37 -7.99
C ILE A 38 5.11 2.96 -9.43
N ALA A 39 4.37 1.99 -9.96
CA ALA A 39 4.55 1.48 -11.32
C ALA A 39 3.17 1.21 -11.94
N HIS A 40 2.31 2.24 -11.95
CA HIS A 40 0.90 2.12 -12.25
C HIS A 40 0.51 2.41 -13.69
N ASN A 41 1.45 2.74 -14.59
CA ASN A 41 1.14 3.15 -15.96
C ASN A 41 -0.04 4.15 -15.98
N GLU A 42 -1.24 3.74 -16.42
CA GLU A 42 -2.47 4.55 -16.37
C GLU A 42 -3.39 4.18 -15.21
N GLY A 43 -2.91 3.34 -14.27
CA GLY A 43 -3.71 2.85 -13.14
C GLY A 43 -3.95 3.94 -12.10
N ASN A 44 -5.24 4.23 -11.82
CA ASN A 44 -5.67 5.06 -10.71
C ASN A 44 -6.89 4.42 -10.02
N TYR A 45 -7.14 4.81 -8.79
CA TYR A 45 -8.34 4.37 -8.10
C TYR A 45 -9.53 5.23 -8.53
N PHE A 46 -10.56 4.58 -9.07
CA PHE A 46 -11.80 5.23 -9.49
C PHE A 46 -13.01 4.51 -8.90
N CYS A 47 -14.00 5.29 -8.44
CA CYS A 47 -15.29 4.77 -7.99
C CYS A 47 -16.39 5.84 -8.15
N THR A 48 -17.65 5.43 -8.09
CA THR A 48 -18.79 6.35 -8.08
C THR A 48 -18.88 7.12 -6.75
N LYS A 49 -19.67 8.19 -6.70
CA LYS A 49 -19.90 8.95 -5.45
C LYS A 49 -20.48 8.09 -4.34
N ASP A 50 -21.41 7.18 -4.68
CA ASP A 50 -22.06 6.31 -3.70
C ASP A 50 -21.07 5.26 -3.17
N GLN A 51 -20.25 4.67 -4.03
CA GLN A 51 -19.18 3.76 -3.63
C GLN A 51 -18.13 4.47 -2.76
N LEU A 52 -17.75 5.70 -3.12
CA LEU A 52 -16.80 6.48 -2.30
C LEU A 52 -17.35 6.70 -0.90
N LYS A 53 -18.64 7.09 -0.81
CA LYS A 53 -19.31 7.27 0.48
C LYS A 53 -19.32 5.96 1.28
N GLU A 54 -19.69 4.84 0.66
CA GLU A 54 -19.70 3.52 1.32
C GLU A 54 -18.31 3.14 1.86
N ILE A 55 -17.25 3.35 1.06
CA ILE A 55 -15.87 3.07 1.46
C ILE A 55 -15.43 3.95 2.63
N GLN A 56 -15.81 5.22 2.63
CA GLN A 56 -15.48 6.14 3.72
C GLN A 56 -16.28 5.82 4.99
N ASP A 57 -17.59 5.57 4.87
CA ASP A 57 -18.46 5.23 6.01
C ASP A 57 -18.02 3.92 6.70
N ASN A 58 -17.44 2.97 5.94
CA ASN A 58 -16.90 1.71 6.44
C ASN A 58 -15.41 1.78 6.83
N GLU A 59 -14.78 2.96 6.80
CA GLU A 59 -13.35 3.15 7.10
C GLU A 59 -12.44 2.20 6.30
N GLN A 60 -12.73 2.01 5.01
CA GLN A 60 -12.01 1.10 4.15
C GLN A 60 -10.79 1.76 3.47
N VAL A 61 -10.65 3.08 3.51
CA VAL A 61 -9.46 3.75 3.00
C VAL A 61 -8.28 3.42 3.91
N ALA A 62 -7.29 2.72 3.36
CA ALA A 62 -6.12 2.25 4.09
C ALA A 62 -4.94 3.20 3.96
N ILE A 63 -4.73 3.74 2.75
CA ILE A 63 -3.54 4.52 2.38
C ILE A 63 -3.96 5.63 1.43
N ASN A 64 -3.38 6.83 1.63
CA ASN A 64 -3.53 7.96 0.73
C ASN A 64 -2.17 8.42 0.19
N TYR A 65 -2.15 8.98 -1.02
CA TYR A 65 -1.03 9.77 -1.50
C TYR A 65 -0.96 11.09 -0.71
N CYS A 66 0.21 11.43 -0.23
CA CYS A 66 0.47 12.66 0.53
C CYS A 66 1.87 13.20 0.22
N ASP A 67 2.19 14.37 0.75
CA ASP A 67 3.57 14.86 0.79
C ASP A 67 4.38 14.24 1.96
N LYS A 68 5.61 14.69 2.12
CA LYS A 68 6.51 14.20 3.18
C LYS A 68 6.10 14.62 4.60
N GLU A 69 5.22 15.60 4.73
CA GLU A 69 4.60 16.05 5.98
C GLU A 69 3.24 15.38 6.26
N GLY A 70 2.76 14.49 5.36
CA GLY A 70 1.47 13.80 5.48
C GLY A 70 0.26 14.62 4.98
N SER A 71 0.48 15.74 4.28
CA SER A 71 -0.61 16.55 3.73
C SER A 71 -1.25 15.88 2.50
N ILE A 72 -2.57 15.67 2.56
CA ILE A 72 -3.37 15.03 1.49
C ILE A 72 -4.03 16.11 0.63
N GLU A 73 -3.25 16.77 -0.22
CA GLU A 73 -3.75 17.73 -1.20
C GLU A 73 -3.72 17.14 -2.62
N GLU A 74 -4.61 17.62 -3.50
CA GLU A 74 -4.72 17.13 -4.88
C GLU A 74 -3.40 17.26 -5.65
N LYS A 75 -2.60 18.30 -5.38
CA LYS A 75 -1.28 18.51 -6.03
C LYS A 75 -0.26 17.40 -5.75
N PHE A 76 -0.46 16.59 -4.70
CA PHE A 76 0.39 15.45 -4.35
C PHE A 76 -0.13 14.12 -4.87
N ASN A 77 -1.19 14.15 -5.68
CA ASN A 77 -1.77 12.98 -6.32
C ASN A 77 -0.99 12.64 -7.61
N PRO A 78 -0.25 11.53 -7.66
CA PRO A 78 0.62 11.23 -8.78
C PRO A 78 -0.11 10.68 -10.01
N ASN A 79 -1.36 10.22 -9.87
CA ASN A 79 -2.05 9.45 -10.91
C ASN A 79 -3.55 9.77 -11.06
N GLY A 80 -4.07 10.78 -10.38
CA GLY A 80 -5.47 11.16 -10.45
C GLY A 80 -6.45 10.22 -9.71
N SER A 81 -5.97 9.41 -8.78
CA SER A 81 -6.82 8.58 -7.90
C SER A 81 -7.80 9.45 -7.11
N ILE A 82 -9.08 9.03 -7.07
CA ILE A 82 -10.11 9.79 -6.35
C ILE A 82 -9.73 9.99 -4.88
N LYS A 83 -9.81 11.25 -4.38
CA LYS A 83 -9.45 11.59 -2.99
C LYS A 83 -8.06 11.13 -2.55
N ASN A 84 -7.11 11.08 -3.48
CA ASN A 84 -5.74 10.61 -3.24
C ASN A 84 -5.67 9.16 -2.71
N ILE A 85 -6.70 8.35 -2.90
CA ILE A 85 -6.71 6.97 -2.41
C ILE A 85 -5.64 6.15 -3.13
N ALA A 86 -4.69 5.63 -2.37
CA ALA A 86 -3.60 4.79 -2.82
C ALA A 86 -3.78 3.31 -2.46
N GLY A 87 -4.64 3.01 -1.47
CA GLY A 87 -4.98 1.65 -1.06
C GLY A 87 -6.26 1.58 -0.25
N ILE A 88 -6.97 0.45 -0.39
CA ILE A 88 -8.24 0.18 0.30
C ILE A 88 -8.27 -1.20 0.92
N PHE A 89 -8.98 -1.32 2.03
CA PHE A 89 -9.37 -2.60 2.61
C PHE A 89 -10.72 -3.08 2.05
N ASN A 90 -10.92 -4.39 2.05
CA ASN A 90 -12.27 -4.94 1.95
C ASN A 90 -13.07 -4.68 3.26
N LYS A 91 -14.41 -4.92 3.24
CA LYS A 91 -15.28 -4.70 4.41
C LYS A 91 -14.85 -5.45 5.68
N LYS A 92 -14.21 -6.61 5.54
CA LYS A 92 -13.70 -7.40 6.68
C LYS A 92 -12.30 -6.97 7.14
N LYS A 93 -11.69 -6.00 6.48
CA LYS A 93 -10.33 -5.49 6.76
C LYS A 93 -9.23 -6.58 6.79
N ASN A 94 -9.44 -7.68 6.06
CA ASN A 94 -8.49 -8.79 5.95
C ASN A 94 -7.87 -8.96 4.55
N VAL A 95 -8.21 -8.05 3.62
CA VAL A 95 -7.60 -7.94 2.30
C VAL A 95 -7.28 -6.47 2.04
N LEU A 96 -6.04 -6.18 1.70
CA LEU A 96 -5.57 -4.85 1.29
C LEU A 96 -5.23 -4.87 -0.19
N GLY A 97 -5.86 -3.97 -0.97
CA GLY A 97 -5.45 -3.63 -2.33
C GLY A 97 -4.75 -2.29 -2.33
N MET A 98 -3.58 -2.18 -2.97
CA MET A 98 -2.84 -0.92 -3.03
C MET A 98 -2.07 -0.79 -4.34
N MET A 99 -1.82 0.47 -4.74
CA MET A 99 -1.06 0.85 -5.93
C MET A 99 0.45 0.95 -5.68
N PRO A 100 0.92 1.53 -4.56
CA PRO A 100 2.33 1.56 -4.23
C PRO A 100 2.93 0.17 -4.04
N HIS A 101 4.23 0.06 -4.28
CA HIS A 101 5.00 -1.18 -4.25
C HIS A 101 5.98 -1.22 -3.05
N PRO A 102 5.51 -1.56 -1.83
CA PRO A 102 6.39 -1.64 -0.65
C PRO A 102 7.46 -2.72 -0.79
N GLU A 103 7.20 -3.81 -1.55
CA GLU A 103 8.15 -4.88 -1.80
C GLU A 103 9.42 -4.43 -2.53
N ARG A 104 9.38 -3.28 -3.20
CA ARG A 104 10.53 -2.67 -3.87
C ARG A 104 11.38 -1.78 -2.96
N MET A 105 10.97 -1.56 -1.71
CA MET A 105 11.62 -0.69 -0.72
C MET A 105 12.00 -1.48 0.54
N ILE A 106 12.66 -2.63 0.36
CA ILE A 106 13.01 -3.55 1.46
C ILE A 106 14.52 -3.72 1.66
N ASP A 107 15.32 -3.07 0.85
CA ASP A 107 16.78 -3.13 0.91
C ASP A 107 17.37 -1.71 0.85
N PRO A 108 17.95 -1.22 1.98
CA PRO A 108 18.49 0.13 2.04
C PRO A 108 19.67 0.36 1.08
N SER A 109 20.34 -0.71 0.63
CA SER A 109 21.44 -0.61 -0.33
C SER A 109 20.98 -0.37 -1.77
N ILE A 110 19.69 -0.63 -2.06
CA ILE A 110 19.13 -0.52 -3.42
C ILE A 110 18.13 0.63 -3.51
N SER A 111 17.16 0.71 -2.61
CA SER A 111 16.01 1.60 -2.78
C SER A 111 15.49 2.24 -1.48
N GLY A 112 15.91 1.74 -0.32
CA GLY A 112 15.42 2.15 1.00
C GLY A 112 14.71 1.01 1.74
N GLU A 113 14.19 1.32 2.94
CA GLU A 113 13.63 0.31 3.85
C GLU A 113 12.18 0.58 4.28
N ASP A 114 11.51 1.60 3.72
CA ASP A 114 10.15 1.97 4.08
C ASP A 114 9.14 0.83 3.83
N GLY A 115 9.40 -0.02 2.85
CA GLY A 115 8.62 -1.23 2.62
C GLY A 115 8.80 -2.26 3.74
N SER A 116 10.01 -2.39 4.28
CA SER A 116 10.26 -3.23 5.46
C SER A 116 9.45 -2.73 6.66
N LEU A 117 9.41 -1.41 6.83
CA LEU A 117 8.62 -0.75 7.86
C LEU A 117 7.13 -1.06 7.69
N PHE A 118 6.60 -0.91 6.49
CA PHE A 118 5.20 -1.21 6.15
C PHE A 118 4.81 -2.66 6.49
N PHE A 119 5.60 -3.64 6.04
CA PHE A 119 5.30 -5.05 6.30
C PHE A 119 5.37 -5.40 7.78
N ASN A 120 6.31 -4.83 8.53
CA ASN A 120 6.39 -5.02 9.96
C ASN A 120 5.15 -4.48 10.68
N ASN A 121 4.67 -3.28 10.31
CA ASN A 121 3.43 -2.73 10.84
C ASN A 121 2.23 -3.61 10.53
N LEU A 122 2.11 -4.05 9.28
CA LEU A 122 1.02 -4.94 8.86
C LEU A 122 0.99 -6.22 9.70
N ILE A 123 2.14 -6.85 9.90
CA ILE A 123 2.26 -8.11 10.66
C ILE A 123 1.94 -7.91 12.15
N ASN A 124 2.37 -6.81 12.75
CA ASN A 124 2.13 -6.51 14.16
C ASN A 124 0.66 -6.22 14.48
N ASN A 125 -0.09 -5.70 13.49
CA ASN A 125 -1.50 -5.35 13.64
C ASN A 125 -2.46 -6.47 13.20
N LEU A 126 -1.96 -7.60 12.69
CA LEU A 126 -2.75 -8.78 12.31
C LEU A 126 -2.97 -9.78 13.45
N LYS A 127 -2.89 -9.32 14.70
CA LYS A 127 -3.13 -10.16 15.91
C LYS A 127 -4.59 -10.23 16.26
#